data_27b4cc137ac27d394232e0218968a9ed
#
_entry.id   27b4cc137ac27d394232e0218968a9ed
#
_cell.length_a   1.000
_cell.length_b   1.000
_cell.length_c   1.000
_cell.angle_alpha   90.00
_cell.angle_beta   90.00
_cell.angle_gamma   90.00
#
_symmetry.space_group_name_H-M   'P 1'
#
loop_
_entity.id
_entity.type
_entity.pdbx_description
1 polymer ?
#
loop_
_entity_poly.entity_id
_entity_poly.type
_entity_poly.pdbx_seq_one_letter_code
_entity_poly.pdbx_strand_id
1 'polypeptide(L)'
;MTPENNILIVTPRMEELAALCRSNTLIEAGLYREYDVKRGLRDVNGKGVLAGLTNISDIIAQREVDGILQPCPGELYYRGIRIEELVQGFVREGRKGYEEVAYLLLFGRLPDAKELGSFKSLLAQGRMLPTNFTRDVIMKAPTRDMMNSLSRSVLTLASYDESADDISLPNVLRQCLMLIAVFPMLAVYSYHAYNHYECGASMYIHYPSDSLSTASNLLRMLRPDMQYTPLEASVLDLALVLHMEHGGGNNSSFTTHVVTSSGTDTYSVISAALGSLKGPKHGGANYKVVQMFEDMKREVSDLTDEAEVTEYLKKLLRREAFDRKGLIYGVGHAVYSVSDPRAQVFKSFVGQLAHEKGRDADFALYQMVERLAPAAIAEERRIYKGVSVNVDFYSGFVYSMLGLPPELYTPVFAIARIVGWSAHRLEELVNTDKIIRPAYRCVREHEEYTPLRFRE
;
A
#
# COMPACT_ATOMS: atom_id res chain seq x y z
N MET A 1 25.70 11.65 29.54
CA MET A 1 26.44 11.01 28.44
C MET A 1 27.14 12.11 27.67
N THR A 2 28.42 11.98 27.39
CA THR A 2 29.11 12.93 26.48
C THR A 2 28.48 12.84 25.09
N PRO A 3 28.46 13.93 24.29
CA PRO A 3 27.90 13.89 22.92
C PRO A 3 28.47 12.77 22.05
N GLU A 4 29.70 12.36 22.27
CA GLU A 4 30.40 11.30 21.51
C GLU A 4 29.87 9.89 21.76
N ASN A 5 29.16 9.64 22.86
CA ASN A 5 28.61 8.33 23.23
C ASN A 5 27.06 8.25 23.13
N ASN A 6 26.42 9.24 22.49
CA ASN A 6 24.99 9.26 22.34
C ASN A 6 24.56 8.47 21.08
N ILE A 7 24.13 7.22 21.26
CA ILE A 7 23.66 6.35 20.17
C ILE A 7 22.31 6.80 19.54
N LEU A 8 21.66 7.82 20.11
CA LEU A 8 20.38 8.33 19.58
C LEU A 8 20.57 9.36 18.45
N ILE A 9 21.80 9.80 18.20
CA ILE A 9 22.15 10.71 17.11
C ILE A 9 23.32 10.15 16.30
N VAL A 10 23.43 10.57 15.05
CA VAL A 10 24.59 10.24 14.23
C VAL A 10 25.79 11.04 14.73
N THR A 11 26.82 10.34 15.18
CA THR A 11 28.07 10.94 15.65
C THR A 11 29.17 10.81 14.59
N PRO A 12 30.26 11.61 14.62
CA PRO A 12 31.41 11.43 13.73
C PRO A 12 31.97 9.99 13.73
N ARG A 13 31.98 9.35 14.90
CA ARG A 13 32.39 7.94 15.00
C ARG A 13 31.46 6.99 14.27
N MET A 14 30.14 7.25 14.24
CA MET A 14 29.20 6.45 13.44
C MET A 14 29.38 6.68 11.94
N GLU A 15 29.75 7.88 11.52
CA GLU A 15 30.07 8.17 10.10
C GLU A 15 31.30 7.41 9.63
N GLU A 16 32.39 7.38 10.45
CA GLU A 16 33.60 6.58 10.17
C GLU A 16 33.27 5.09 10.05
N LEU A 17 32.51 4.53 11.00
CA LEU A 17 32.10 3.14 10.98
C LEU A 17 31.19 2.83 9.79
N ALA A 18 30.32 3.75 9.39
CA ALA A 18 29.46 3.62 8.21
C ALA A 18 30.27 3.63 6.92
N ALA A 19 31.33 4.44 6.84
CA ALA A 19 32.26 4.44 5.72
C ALA A 19 33.01 3.10 5.60
N LEU A 20 33.46 2.56 6.74
CA LEU A 20 34.09 1.23 6.81
C LEU A 20 33.10 0.10 6.39
N CYS A 21 31.83 0.15 6.86
CA CYS A 21 30.80 -0.75 6.40
C CYS A 21 30.60 -0.68 4.88
N ARG A 22 30.54 0.54 4.32
CA ARG A 22 30.35 0.74 2.87
C ARG A 22 31.48 0.12 2.07
N SER A 23 32.75 0.38 2.44
CA SER A 23 33.91 -0.14 1.72
C SER A 23 33.97 -1.67 1.71
N ASN A 24 33.59 -2.30 2.83
CA ASN A 24 33.68 -3.76 2.99
C ASN A 24 32.43 -4.53 2.53
N THR A 25 31.31 -3.84 2.24
CA THR A 25 30.03 -4.48 1.89
C THR A 25 29.64 -4.26 0.43
N LEU A 26 30.32 -3.37 -0.29
CA LEU A 26 30.00 -3.07 -1.68
C LEU A 26 30.24 -4.32 -2.56
N ILE A 27 29.19 -4.77 -3.25
CA ILE A 27 29.27 -5.84 -4.24
C ILE A 27 29.32 -5.20 -5.62
N GLU A 28 30.32 -5.57 -6.42
CA GLU A 28 30.48 -5.07 -7.78
C GLU A 28 29.27 -5.44 -8.66
N ALA A 29 28.77 -4.47 -9.42
CA ALA A 29 27.60 -4.64 -10.26
C ALA A 29 27.76 -5.76 -11.32
N GLY A 30 29.00 -6.05 -11.75
CA GLY A 30 29.34 -7.11 -12.69
C GLY A 30 28.99 -8.50 -12.18
N LEU A 31 29.23 -8.76 -10.89
CA LEU A 31 29.00 -10.05 -10.26
C LEU A 31 27.52 -10.47 -10.31
N TYR A 32 26.57 -9.53 -10.22
CA TYR A 32 25.15 -9.85 -10.37
C TYR A 32 24.80 -10.44 -11.75
N ARG A 33 25.51 -10.02 -12.81
CA ARG A 33 25.34 -10.60 -14.15
C ARG A 33 26.07 -11.92 -14.29
N GLU A 34 27.31 -12.00 -13.78
CA GLU A 34 28.11 -13.21 -13.80
C GLU A 34 27.39 -14.40 -13.15
N TYR A 35 26.78 -14.17 -12.00
CA TYR A 35 26.03 -15.21 -11.27
C TYR A 35 24.54 -15.28 -11.63
N ASP A 36 24.11 -14.60 -12.68
CA ASP A 36 22.69 -14.53 -13.12
C ASP A 36 21.71 -14.19 -12.00
N VAL A 37 22.07 -13.28 -11.09
CA VAL A 37 21.22 -12.90 -9.97
C VAL A 37 20.05 -12.05 -10.45
N LYS A 38 18.83 -12.53 -10.21
CA LYS A 38 17.60 -11.82 -10.54
C LYS A 38 17.32 -10.74 -9.48
N ARG A 39 17.94 -9.56 -9.61
CA ARG A 39 17.79 -8.44 -8.66
C ARG A 39 16.34 -8.01 -8.54
N GLY A 40 15.84 -7.93 -7.30
CA GLY A 40 14.44 -7.65 -7.04
C GLY A 40 13.50 -8.76 -7.53
N LEU A 41 14.02 -9.99 -7.68
CA LEU A 41 13.31 -11.16 -8.21
C LEU A 41 12.70 -10.91 -9.60
N ARG A 42 13.44 -10.13 -10.44
CA ARG A 42 13.08 -9.89 -11.85
C ARG A 42 14.29 -10.12 -12.75
N ASP A 43 14.03 -10.67 -13.93
CA ASP A 43 15.06 -10.80 -14.97
C ASP A 43 15.32 -9.45 -15.66
N VAL A 44 16.27 -9.43 -16.60
CA VAL A 44 16.64 -8.23 -17.36
C VAL A 44 15.51 -7.69 -18.25
N ASN A 45 14.53 -8.53 -18.60
CA ASN A 45 13.37 -8.17 -19.40
C ASN A 45 12.21 -7.69 -18.52
N GLY A 46 12.39 -7.67 -17.18
CA GLY A 46 11.39 -7.27 -16.21
C GLY A 46 10.38 -8.37 -15.84
N LYS A 47 10.54 -9.60 -16.35
CA LYS A 47 9.72 -10.75 -15.97
C LYS A 47 10.03 -11.14 -14.52
N GLY A 48 8.98 -11.32 -13.69
CA GLY A 48 9.14 -11.78 -12.33
C GLY A 48 9.58 -13.23 -12.26
N VAL A 49 10.39 -13.55 -11.24
CA VAL A 49 10.67 -14.96 -10.87
C VAL A 49 9.39 -15.54 -10.32
N LEU A 50 8.99 -16.73 -10.83
CA LEU A 50 7.85 -17.46 -10.27
C LEU A 50 8.26 -18.05 -8.91
N ALA A 51 7.80 -17.41 -7.84
CA ALA A 51 8.15 -17.78 -6.46
C ALA A 51 7.07 -18.63 -5.76
N GLY A 52 5.84 -18.66 -6.30
CA GLY A 52 4.72 -19.42 -5.73
C GLY A 52 3.51 -19.43 -6.65
N LEU A 53 2.47 -20.12 -6.20
CA LEU A 53 1.16 -20.18 -6.86
C LEU A 53 0.11 -19.57 -5.93
N THR A 54 -0.94 -18.95 -6.49
CA THR A 54 -2.04 -18.39 -5.72
C THR A 54 -3.37 -18.57 -6.46
N ASN A 55 -4.44 -18.75 -5.68
CA ASN A 55 -5.82 -18.72 -6.16
C ASN A 55 -6.51 -17.37 -5.86
N ILE A 56 -5.82 -16.40 -5.24
CA ILE A 56 -6.43 -15.18 -4.70
C ILE A 56 -6.64 -14.14 -5.78
N SER A 57 -5.61 -13.90 -6.59
CA SER A 57 -5.69 -12.91 -7.67
C SER A 57 -4.83 -13.29 -8.87
N ASP A 58 -5.22 -12.78 -10.03
CA ASP A 58 -4.42 -12.87 -11.26
C ASP A 58 -4.26 -11.49 -11.87
N ILE A 59 -3.05 -11.24 -12.40
CA ILE A 59 -2.66 -9.96 -12.99
C ILE A 59 -2.10 -10.22 -14.36
N ILE A 60 -2.82 -9.77 -15.39
CA ILE A 60 -2.41 -9.90 -16.78
C ILE A 60 -2.01 -8.51 -17.30
N ALA A 61 -0.78 -8.39 -17.80
CA ALA A 61 -0.24 -7.17 -18.40
C ALA A 61 0.47 -7.45 -19.74
N GLN A 62 0.64 -8.72 -20.07
CA GLN A 62 1.28 -9.19 -21.30
C GLN A 62 0.55 -10.45 -21.75
N ARG A 63 0.44 -10.63 -23.07
CA ARG A 63 -0.07 -11.86 -23.69
C ARG A 63 0.91 -12.37 -24.72
N GLU A 64 0.98 -13.66 -24.89
CA GLU A 64 1.78 -14.28 -25.94
C GLU A 64 1.01 -14.24 -27.26
N VAL A 65 1.62 -13.60 -28.26
CA VAL A 65 1.12 -13.53 -29.64
C VAL A 65 2.25 -14.04 -30.53
N ASP A 66 2.01 -15.10 -31.27
CA ASP A 66 2.98 -15.74 -32.16
C ASP A 66 4.32 -16.10 -31.44
N GLY A 67 4.25 -16.58 -30.20
CA GLY A 67 5.44 -16.94 -29.42
C GLY A 67 6.20 -15.75 -28.80
N ILE A 68 5.69 -14.52 -28.96
CA ILE A 68 6.31 -13.29 -28.45
C ILE A 68 5.39 -12.67 -27.38
N LEU A 69 5.95 -12.39 -26.19
CA LEU A 69 5.22 -11.66 -25.15
C LEU A 69 5.06 -10.18 -25.55
N GLN A 70 3.83 -9.77 -25.72
CA GLN A 70 3.45 -8.39 -26.06
C GLN A 70 2.67 -7.74 -24.92
N PRO A 71 2.91 -6.45 -24.63
CA PRO A 71 2.10 -5.69 -23.70
C PRO A 71 0.63 -5.66 -24.12
N CYS A 72 -0.28 -5.84 -23.16
CA CYS A 72 -1.71 -5.71 -23.38
C CYS A 72 -2.33 -4.76 -22.32
N PRO A 73 -3.58 -4.30 -22.53
CA PRO A 73 -4.32 -3.64 -21.46
C PRO A 73 -4.32 -4.48 -20.20
N GLY A 74 -4.06 -3.86 -19.06
CA GLY A 74 -3.98 -4.57 -17.78
C GLY A 74 -5.33 -5.18 -17.40
N GLU A 75 -5.29 -6.37 -16.84
CA GLU A 75 -6.45 -7.05 -16.27
C GLU A 75 -6.10 -7.45 -14.84
N LEU A 76 -7.08 -7.35 -13.95
CA LEU A 76 -6.97 -7.78 -12.56
C LEU A 76 -8.20 -8.63 -12.21
N TYR A 77 -7.94 -9.81 -11.71
CA TYR A 77 -8.97 -10.75 -11.28
C TYR A 77 -8.83 -11.00 -9.77
N TYR A 78 -9.94 -10.94 -9.04
CA TYR A 78 -10.05 -11.40 -7.68
C TYR A 78 -10.80 -12.72 -7.67
N ARG A 79 -10.13 -13.81 -7.28
CA ARG A 79 -10.71 -15.17 -7.30
C ARG A 79 -11.39 -15.51 -8.65
N GLY A 80 -10.76 -15.10 -9.76
CA GLY A 80 -11.23 -15.39 -11.12
C GLY A 80 -12.29 -14.42 -11.66
N ILE A 81 -12.72 -13.41 -10.89
CA ILE A 81 -13.69 -12.40 -11.33
C ILE A 81 -12.97 -11.09 -11.63
N ARG A 82 -13.23 -10.49 -12.80
CA ARG A 82 -12.60 -9.20 -13.18
C ARG A 82 -13.00 -8.10 -12.21
N ILE A 83 -12.05 -7.25 -11.87
CA ILE A 83 -12.27 -6.14 -10.94
C ILE A 83 -13.35 -5.18 -11.43
N GLU A 84 -13.42 -4.93 -12.74
CA GLU A 84 -14.44 -4.08 -13.37
C GLU A 84 -15.85 -4.67 -13.19
N GLU A 85 -16.00 -5.99 -13.33
CA GLU A 85 -17.28 -6.70 -13.17
C GLU A 85 -17.73 -6.69 -11.71
N LEU A 86 -16.81 -6.91 -10.78
CA LEU A 86 -17.09 -6.81 -9.33
C LEU A 86 -17.60 -5.41 -8.98
N VAL A 87 -16.89 -4.37 -9.43
CA VAL A 87 -17.28 -2.99 -9.14
C VAL A 87 -18.62 -2.66 -9.78
N GLN A 88 -18.84 -3.02 -11.04
CA GLN A 88 -20.12 -2.78 -11.70
C GLN A 88 -21.28 -3.52 -11.01
N GLY A 89 -21.03 -4.71 -10.45
CA GLY A 89 -22.03 -5.50 -9.76
C GLY A 89 -22.60 -4.76 -8.56
N PHE A 90 -21.79 -4.40 -7.57
CA PHE A 90 -22.29 -3.72 -6.37
C PHE A 90 -22.72 -2.28 -6.62
N VAL A 91 -22.11 -1.57 -7.59
CA VAL A 91 -22.49 -0.19 -7.94
C VAL A 91 -23.89 -0.14 -8.56
N ARG A 92 -24.19 -1.03 -9.52
CA ARG A 92 -25.55 -1.10 -10.14
C ARG A 92 -26.65 -1.38 -9.12
N GLU A 93 -26.34 -2.10 -8.07
CA GLU A 93 -27.28 -2.40 -6.99
C GLU A 93 -27.29 -1.33 -5.87
N GLY A 94 -26.53 -0.26 -6.01
CA GLY A 94 -26.41 0.81 -5.03
C GLY A 94 -25.82 0.37 -3.69
N ARG A 95 -25.04 -0.72 -3.69
CA ARG A 95 -24.43 -1.31 -2.49
C ARG A 95 -22.99 -0.87 -2.29
N LYS A 96 -22.44 -1.10 -1.09
CA LYS A 96 -21.03 -1.04 -0.76
C LYS A 96 -20.39 -2.39 -1.04
N GLY A 97 -19.20 -2.39 -1.66
CA GLY A 97 -18.51 -3.58 -2.12
C GLY A 97 -17.46 -4.14 -1.18
N TYR A 98 -16.96 -3.36 -0.22
CA TYR A 98 -15.81 -3.77 0.61
C TYR A 98 -16.03 -5.11 1.30
N GLU A 99 -17.12 -5.28 2.04
CA GLU A 99 -17.39 -6.51 2.78
C GLU A 99 -17.66 -7.71 1.87
N GLU A 100 -18.31 -7.50 0.73
CA GLU A 100 -18.55 -8.55 -0.27
C GLU A 100 -17.26 -9.05 -0.91
N VAL A 101 -16.38 -8.12 -1.31
CA VAL A 101 -15.09 -8.46 -1.93
C VAL A 101 -14.13 -9.04 -0.88
N ALA A 102 -14.19 -8.58 0.38
CA ALA A 102 -13.45 -9.20 1.47
C ALA A 102 -13.86 -10.67 1.67
N TYR A 103 -15.16 -10.96 1.66
CA TYR A 103 -15.67 -12.33 1.69
C TYR A 103 -15.14 -13.17 0.52
N LEU A 104 -15.22 -12.62 -0.71
CA LEU A 104 -14.72 -13.29 -1.91
C LEU A 104 -13.24 -13.68 -1.77
N LEU A 105 -12.38 -12.73 -1.37
CA LEU A 105 -10.94 -12.96 -1.25
C LEU A 105 -10.61 -14.00 -0.15
N LEU A 106 -11.29 -13.95 0.99
CA LEU A 106 -11.05 -14.85 2.10
C LEU A 106 -11.59 -16.27 1.85
N PHE A 107 -12.78 -16.39 1.26
CA PHE A 107 -13.49 -17.67 1.15
C PHE A 107 -13.59 -18.24 -0.28
N GLY A 108 -13.10 -17.51 -1.30
CA GLY A 108 -12.93 -18.00 -2.66
C GLY A 108 -14.19 -17.97 -3.54
N ARG A 109 -15.32 -17.45 -3.05
CA ARG A 109 -16.57 -17.27 -3.78
C ARG A 109 -17.36 -16.06 -3.29
N LEU A 110 -18.26 -15.55 -4.11
CA LEU A 110 -19.20 -14.50 -3.70
C LEU A 110 -20.20 -15.06 -2.68
N PRO A 111 -20.54 -14.25 -1.64
CA PRO A 111 -21.58 -14.62 -0.68
C PRO A 111 -22.99 -14.49 -1.29
N ASP A 112 -23.92 -15.30 -0.82
CA ASP A 112 -25.32 -14.98 -0.99
C ASP A 112 -25.74 -13.84 -0.01
N ALA A 113 -26.99 -13.36 -0.12
CA ALA A 113 -27.47 -12.24 0.70
C ALA A 113 -27.44 -12.54 2.21
N LYS A 114 -27.73 -13.79 2.62
CA LYS A 114 -27.70 -14.23 4.02
C LYS A 114 -26.26 -14.32 4.53
N GLU A 115 -25.38 -14.89 3.75
CA GLU A 115 -23.95 -15.00 4.07
C GLU A 115 -23.31 -13.63 4.19
N LEU A 116 -23.60 -12.71 3.25
CA LEU A 116 -23.11 -11.34 3.32
C LEU A 116 -23.61 -10.61 4.57
N GLY A 117 -24.89 -10.78 4.91
CA GLY A 117 -25.46 -10.22 6.14
C GLY A 117 -24.79 -10.78 7.40
N SER A 118 -24.57 -12.09 7.45
CA SER A 118 -23.88 -12.76 8.57
C SER A 118 -22.41 -12.29 8.68
N PHE A 119 -21.72 -12.17 7.55
CA PHE A 119 -20.32 -11.71 7.51
C PHE A 119 -20.19 -10.24 7.98
N LYS A 120 -21.09 -9.36 7.53
CA LYS A 120 -21.13 -7.96 8.00
C LYS A 120 -21.36 -7.90 9.52
N SER A 121 -22.27 -8.71 10.05
CA SER A 121 -22.52 -8.80 11.50
C SER A 121 -21.30 -9.31 12.26
N LEU A 122 -20.57 -10.28 11.72
CA LEU A 122 -19.34 -10.81 12.31
C LEU A 122 -18.25 -9.74 12.38
N LEU A 123 -18.03 -8.99 11.30
CA LEU A 123 -17.07 -7.87 11.30
C LEU A 123 -17.51 -6.75 12.27
N ALA A 124 -18.81 -6.45 12.35
CA ALA A 124 -19.32 -5.45 13.28
C ALA A 124 -19.03 -5.82 14.73
N GLN A 125 -19.27 -7.08 15.12
CA GLN A 125 -18.93 -7.60 16.45
C GLN A 125 -17.43 -7.53 16.76
N GLY A 126 -16.58 -7.64 15.73
CA GLY A 126 -15.12 -7.50 15.85
C GLY A 126 -14.62 -6.06 16.01
N ARG A 127 -15.47 -5.03 15.85
CA ARG A 127 -15.08 -3.61 15.96
C ARG A 127 -14.94 -3.16 17.42
N MET A 128 -14.12 -3.89 18.17
CA MET A 128 -13.87 -3.61 19.59
C MET A 128 -12.38 -3.69 19.88
N LEU A 129 -11.85 -2.69 20.58
CA LEU A 129 -10.49 -2.73 21.13
C LEU A 129 -10.54 -3.18 22.60
N PRO A 130 -9.48 -3.82 23.10
CA PRO A 130 -9.38 -4.17 24.52
C PRO A 130 -9.60 -2.95 25.43
N THR A 131 -10.10 -3.19 26.64
CA THR A 131 -10.34 -2.14 27.65
C THR A 131 -9.12 -1.26 27.83
N ASN A 132 -9.32 0.05 27.74
CA ASN A 132 -8.27 1.08 27.86
C ASN A 132 -7.19 1.07 26.76
N PHE A 133 -7.27 0.23 25.72
CA PHE A 133 -6.26 0.12 24.66
C PHE A 133 -5.98 1.47 23.99
N THR A 134 -7.02 2.23 23.66
CA THR A 134 -6.86 3.57 23.05
C THR A 134 -6.04 4.49 23.94
N ARG A 135 -6.34 4.53 25.24
CA ARG A 135 -5.62 5.37 26.22
C ARG A 135 -4.19 4.91 26.46
N ASP A 136 -4.01 3.61 26.69
CA ASP A 136 -2.75 3.07 27.23
C ASP A 136 -1.75 2.67 26.13
N VAL A 137 -2.21 2.46 24.90
CA VAL A 137 -1.37 2.08 23.75
C VAL A 137 -1.31 3.21 22.72
N ILE A 138 -2.46 3.63 22.19
CA ILE A 138 -2.50 4.58 21.07
C ILE A 138 -2.09 5.98 21.55
N MET A 139 -2.70 6.49 22.62
CA MET A 139 -2.47 7.84 23.12
C MET A 139 -1.14 7.99 23.88
N LYS A 140 -0.51 6.90 24.33
CA LYS A 140 0.76 6.95 25.10
C LYS A 140 1.97 7.40 24.26
N ALA A 141 1.98 7.09 22.98
CA ALA A 141 3.09 7.43 22.09
C ALA A 141 2.55 7.90 20.74
N PRO A 142 1.92 9.08 20.71
CA PRO A 142 1.45 9.68 19.47
C PRO A 142 2.64 9.94 18.55
N THR A 143 2.43 9.84 17.24
CA THR A 143 3.46 10.09 16.25
C THR A 143 2.80 10.45 14.92
N ARG A 144 3.47 11.28 14.13
CA ARG A 144 3.07 11.56 12.76
C ARG A 144 3.12 10.32 11.86
N ASP A 145 3.92 9.33 12.21
CA ASP A 145 4.06 8.09 11.48
C ASP A 145 2.93 7.11 11.84
N MET A 146 1.77 7.27 11.20
CA MET A 146 0.59 6.44 11.43
C MET A 146 0.85 4.96 11.16
N MET A 147 1.70 4.62 10.19
CA MET A 147 2.05 3.23 9.90
C MET A 147 2.84 2.60 11.05
N ASN A 148 3.70 3.37 11.73
CA ASN A 148 4.35 2.92 12.95
C ASN A 148 3.33 2.70 14.07
N SER A 149 2.38 3.61 14.26
CA SER A 149 1.30 3.45 15.24
C SER A 149 0.47 2.20 14.98
N LEU A 150 0.11 1.92 13.71
CA LEU A 150 -0.58 0.69 13.33
C LEU A 150 0.23 -0.55 13.68
N SER A 151 1.51 -0.61 13.28
CA SER A 151 2.38 -1.77 13.55
C SER A 151 2.54 -2.04 15.05
N ARG A 152 2.76 -1.00 15.86
CA ARG A 152 2.84 -1.13 17.33
C ARG A 152 1.53 -1.62 17.92
N SER A 153 0.41 -1.06 17.48
CA SER A 153 -0.91 -1.46 17.94
C SER A 153 -1.20 -2.91 17.61
N VAL A 154 -0.90 -3.36 16.40
CA VAL A 154 -1.06 -4.75 15.96
C VAL A 154 -0.22 -5.68 16.85
N LEU A 155 1.07 -5.40 17.04
CA LEU A 155 1.94 -6.22 17.90
C LEU A 155 1.46 -6.22 19.35
N THR A 156 0.96 -5.10 19.87
CA THR A 156 0.45 -5.03 21.24
C THR A 156 -0.85 -5.82 21.40
N LEU A 157 -1.70 -5.91 20.35
CA LEU A 157 -2.92 -6.73 20.40
C LEU A 157 -2.62 -8.21 20.64
N ALA A 158 -1.46 -8.72 20.20
CA ALA A 158 -1.02 -10.08 20.51
C ALA A 158 -0.99 -10.37 22.02
N SER A 159 -0.62 -9.38 22.84
CA SER A 159 -0.57 -9.52 24.31
C SER A 159 -1.96 -9.60 24.98
N TYR A 160 -3.02 -9.33 24.24
CA TYR A 160 -4.42 -9.45 24.69
C TYR A 160 -5.12 -10.69 24.13
N ASP A 161 -4.44 -11.49 23.31
CA ASP A 161 -4.96 -12.71 22.71
C ASP A 161 -4.29 -13.93 23.37
N GLU A 162 -5.01 -14.66 24.22
CA GLU A 162 -4.51 -15.85 24.91
C GLU A 162 -4.10 -16.99 23.93
N SER A 163 -4.62 -16.93 22.70
CA SER A 163 -4.30 -17.88 21.62
C SER A 163 -3.47 -17.24 20.50
N ALA A 164 -2.63 -16.24 20.84
CA ALA A 164 -1.84 -15.50 19.84
C ALA A 164 -0.98 -16.46 18.98
N ASP A 165 -0.35 -17.45 19.61
CA ASP A 165 0.60 -18.38 18.98
C ASP A 165 -0.07 -19.60 18.30
N ASP A 166 -1.38 -19.77 18.45
CA ASP A 166 -2.11 -20.84 17.77
C ASP A 166 -2.30 -20.53 16.30
N ILE A 167 -1.55 -21.22 15.44
CA ILE A 167 -1.59 -21.08 13.97
C ILE A 167 -2.59 -22.03 13.30
N SER A 168 -3.49 -22.65 14.04
CA SER A 168 -4.60 -23.41 13.45
C SER A 168 -5.45 -22.51 12.55
N LEU A 169 -5.92 -23.06 11.43
CA LEU A 169 -6.66 -22.27 10.43
C LEU A 169 -7.88 -21.53 11.02
N PRO A 170 -8.71 -22.14 11.90
CA PRO A 170 -9.83 -21.41 12.52
C PRO A 170 -9.38 -20.24 13.40
N ASN A 171 -8.28 -20.38 14.16
CA ASN A 171 -7.77 -19.32 15.01
C ASN A 171 -7.14 -18.19 14.20
N VAL A 172 -6.34 -18.52 13.19
CA VAL A 172 -5.78 -17.51 12.28
C VAL A 172 -6.88 -16.74 11.54
N LEU A 173 -7.94 -17.43 11.09
CA LEU A 173 -9.10 -16.75 10.48
C LEU A 173 -9.76 -15.78 11.48
N ARG A 174 -9.99 -16.21 12.74
CA ARG A 174 -10.50 -15.35 13.82
C ARG A 174 -9.63 -14.09 14.00
N GLN A 175 -8.32 -14.26 14.09
CA GLN A 175 -7.36 -13.17 14.25
C GLN A 175 -7.39 -12.22 13.04
N CYS A 176 -7.40 -12.74 11.82
CA CYS A 176 -7.52 -11.94 10.59
C CYS A 176 -8.81 -11.12 10.56
N LEU A 177 -9.95 -11.72 10.88
CA LEU A 177 -11.25 -11.02 10.89
C LEU A 177 -11.29 -9.92 11.96
N MET A 178 -10.75 -10.19 13.15
CA MET A 178 -10.61 -9.19 14.20
C MET A 178 -9.74 -8.02 13.74
N LEU A 179 -8.57 -8.28 13.16
CA LEU A 179 -7.67 -7.23 12.66
C LEU A 179 -8.33 -6.42 11.52
N ILE A 180 -9.00 -7.06 10.56
CA ILE A 180 -9.77 -6.37 9.51
C ILE A 180 -10.80 -5.42 10.12
N ALA A 181 -11.50 -5.85 11.17
CA ALA A 181 -12.53 -5.05 11.83
C ALA A 181 -11.97 -3.85 12.60
N VAL A 182 -10.80 -3.98 13.26
CA VAL A 182 -10.24 -2.92 14.11
C VAL A 182 -9.29 -1.97 13.39
N PHE A 183 -8.76 -2.30 12.21
CA PHE A 183 -7.80 -1.45 11.49
C PHE A 183 -8.28 -0.01 11.26
N PRO A 184 -9.55 0.24 10.86
CA PRO A 184 -10.06 1.61 10.76
C PRO A 184 -9.98 2.38 12.09
N MET A 185 -10.29 1.72 13.21
CA MET A 185 -10.21 2.33 14.54
C MET A 185 -8.76 2.65 14.92
N LEU A 186 -7.83 1.70 14.70
CA LEU A 186 -6.42 1.89 14.99
C LEU A 186 -5.84 3.07 14.21
N ALA A 187 -6.17 3.19 12.92
CA ALA A 187 -5.70 4.28 12.06
C ALA A 187 -6.27 5.63 12.50
N VAL A 188 -7.57 5.73 12.65
CA VAL A 188 -8.25 7.00 12.97
C VAL A 188 -7.91 7.48 14.38
N TYR A 189 -7.90 6.59 15.38
CA TYR A 189 -7.57 6.99 16.75
C TYR A 189 -6.09 7.36 16.89
N SER A 190 -5.19 6.71 16.13
CA SER A 190 -3.79 7.13 16.06
C SER A 190 -3.64 8.53 15.48
N TYR A 191 -4.39 8.85 14.42
CA TYR A 191 -4.41 10.18 13.83
C TYR A 191 -4.95 11.22 14.82
N HIS A 192 -6.07 10.94 15.49
CA HIS A 192 -6.64 11.86 16.48
C HIS A 192 -5.71 12.07 17.68
N ALA A 193 -5.02 11.03 18.13
CA ALA A 193 -4.01 11.16 19.19
C ALA A 193 -2.84 12.05 18.76
N TYR A 194 -2.29 11.82 17.55
CA TYR A 194 -1.25 12.68 16.99
C TYR A 194 -1.72 14.14 16.86
N ASN A 195 -2.89 14.34 16.27
CA ASN A 195 -3.45 15.67 16.06
C ASN A 195 -3.73 16.41 17.36
N HIS A 196 -4.14 15.69 18.41
CA HIS A 196 -4.33 16.25 19.75
C HIS A 196 -3.03 16.67 20.40
N TYR A 197 -2.04 15.77 20.49
CA TYR A 197 -0.82 16.01 21.25
C TYR A 197 0.21 16.88 20.50
N GLU A 198 0.28 16.76 19.19
CA GLU A 198 1.30 17.45 18.38
C GLU A 198 0.77 18.71 17.66
N CYS A 199 -0.54 18.75 17.36
CA CYS A 199 -1.15 19.87 16.63
C CYS A 199 -2.13 20.70 17.47
N GLY A 200 -2.36 20.34 18.75
CA GLY A 200 -3.23 21.07 19.66
C GLY A 200 -4.73 20.99 19.37
N ALA A 201 -5.16 20.03 18.55
CA ALA A 201 -6.58 19.83 18.21
C ALA A 201 -7.32 19.02 19.30
N SER A 202 -8.64 19.03 19.23
CA SER A 202 -9.46 18.20 20.12
C SER A 202 -9.29 16.70 19.83
N MET A 203 -9.24 15.88 20.89
CA MET A 203 -9.28 14.42 20.74
C MET A 203 -10.72 13.97 20.50
N TYR A 204 -10.94 13.29 19.38
CA TYR A 204 -12.23 12.65 19.07
C TYR A 204 -12.10 11.14 19.15
N ILE A 205 -13.04 10.50 19.87
CA ILE A 205 -13.17 9.04 19.96
C ILE A 205 -14.62 8.69 19.60
N HIS A 206 -14.91 8.72 18.29
CA HIS A 206 -16.20 8.29 17.76
C HIS A 206 -16.20 6.77 17.59
N TYR A 207 -17.16 6.10 18.21
CA TYR A 207 -17.30 4.65 18.05
C TYR A 207 -17.89 4.30 16.68
N PRO A 208 -17.43 3.20 16.06
CA PRO A 208 -18.06 2.69 14.85
C PRO A 208 -19.50 2.26 15.13
N SER A 209 -20.35 2.35 14.10
CA SER A 209 -21.72 1.83 14.15
C SER A 209 -21.77 0.45 13.50
N ASP A 210 -22.50 -0.48 14.11
CA ASP A 210 -22.65 -1.85 13.61
C ASP A 210 -23.41 -1.90 12.27
N SER A 211 -24.30 -0.94 12.04
CA SER A 211 -25.14 -0.86 10.83
C SER A 211 -24.41 -0.26 9.62
N LEU A 212 -23.22 0.33 9.81
CA LEU A 212 -22.49 1.03 8.76
C LEU A 212 -21.39 0.15 8.17
N SER A 213 -21.11 0.35 6.85
CA SER A 213 -19.97 -0.25 6.16
C SER A 213 -18.64 0.24 6.73
N THR A 214 -17.56 -0.46 6.40
CA THR A 214 -16.19 -0.07 6.79
C THR A 214 -15.85 1.34 6.31
N ALA A 215 -16.13 1.67 5.06
CA ALA A 215 -15.88 3.01 4.51
C ALA A 215 -16.69 4.10 5.22
N SER A 216 -17.98 3.84 5.48
CA SER A 216 -18.85 4.78 6.19
C SER A 216 -18.37 5.02 7.62
N ASN A 217 -17.97 3.95 8.32
CA ASN A 217 -17.42 4.06 9.66
C ASN A 217 -16.10 4.84 9.71
N LEU A 218 -15.23 4.66 8.70
CA LEU A 218 -13.98 5.39 8.61
C LEU A 218 -14.23 6.91 8.55
N LEU A 219 -15.14 7.36 7.67
CA LEU A 219 -15.51 8.77 7.56
C LEU A 219 -16.18 9.29 8.84
N ARG A 220 -17.11 8.50 9.39
CA ARG A 220 -17.79 8.83 10.64
C ARG A 220 -16.82 9.01 11.82
N MET A 221 -15.87 8.11 11.98
CA MET A 221 -14.90 8.18 13.07
C MET A 221 -13.90 9.31 12.90
N LEU A 222 -13.53 9.61 11.66
CA LEU A 222 -12.52 10.63 11.35
C LEU A 222 -13.05 12.06 11.52
N ARG A 223 -14.30 12.32 11.15
CA ARG A 223 -14.86 13.67 11.12
C ARG A 223 -15.41 14.10 12.48
N PRO A 224 -15.09 15.31 12.96
CA PRO A 224 -15.57 15.80 14.26
C PRO A 224 -17.09 15.79 14.39
N ASP A 225 -17.81 16.08 13.31
CA ASP A 225 -19.27 16.12 13.23
C ASP A 225 -19.93 14.77 12.83
N MET A 226 -19.11 13.77 12.53
CA MET A 226 -19.52 12.44 12.03
C MET A 226 -20.31 12.47 10.70
N GLN A 227 -20.30 13.61 9.97
CA GLN A 227 -21.10 13.77 8.75
C GLN A 227 -20.30 13.42 7.50
N TYR A 228 -20.97 12.83 6.52
CA TYR A 228 -20.44 12.53 5.19
C TYR A 228 -21.58 12.32 4.20
N THR A 229 -21.32 12.52 2.90
CA THR A 229 -22.33 12.26 1.86
C THR A 229 -22.34 10.79 1.46
N PRO A 230 -23.46 10.28 0.91
CA PRO A 230 -23.52 8.93 0.34
C PRO A 230 -22.47 8.70 -0.75
N LEU A 231 -22.16 9.74 -1.55
CA LEU A 231 -21.15 9.67 -2.62
C LEU A 231 -19.74 9.53 -2.03
N GLU A 232 -19.39 10.32 -1.02
CA GLU A 232 -18.11 10.19 -0.32
C GLU A 232 -17.86 8.77 0.20
N ALA A 233 -18.89 8.19 0.87
CA ALA A 233 -18.81 6.83 1.38
C ALA A 233 -18.69 5.79 0.25
N SER A 234 -19.34 6.01 -0.91
CA SER A 234 -19.25 5.11 -2.07
C SER A 234 -17.89 5.15 -2.72
N VAL A 235 -17.33 6.36 -2.88
CA VAL A 235 -16.02 6.53 -3.51
C VAL A 235 -14.89 6.00 -2.59
N LEU A 236 -15.02 6.19 -1.28
CA LEU A 236 -14.06 5.60 -0.34
C LEU A 236 -14.16 4.07 -0.32
N ASP A 237 -15.36 3.50 -0.33
CA ASP A 237 -15.59 2.06 -0.41
C ASP A 237 -14.96 1.46 -1.68
N LEU A 238 -15.17 2.11 -2.82
CA LEU A 238 -14.50 1.75 -4.08
C LEU A 238 -12.97 1.80 -3.97
N ALA A 239 -12.43 2.87 -3.36
CA ALA A 239 -10.99 2.98 -3.14
C ALA A 239 -10.45 1.79 -2.33
N LEU A 240 -11.16 1.40 -1.26
CA LEU A 240 -10.80 0.25 -0.45
C LEU A 240 -10.82 -1.04 -1.27
N VAL A 241 -11.85 -1.28 -2.09
CA VAL A 241 -11.94 -2.45 -2.98
C VAL A 241 -10.75 -2.51 -3.94
N LEU A 242 -10.41 -1.40 -4.62
CA LEU A 242 -9.33 -1.34 -5.60
C LEU A 242 -7.92 -1.51 -5.00
N HIS A 243 -7.75 -1.21 -3.71
CA HIS A 243 -6.48 -1.39 -3.00
C HIS A 243 -6.37 -2.74 -2.26
N MET A 244 -7.44 -3.52 -2.21
CA MET A 244 -7.57 -4.69 -1.35
C MET A 244 -6.55 -5.78 -1.70
N GLU A 245 -6.26 -6.01 -2.99
CA GLU A 245 -5.36 -7.05 -3.45
C GLU A 245 -4.63 -6.64 -4.74
N HIS A 246 -3.41 -7.13 -4.95
CA HIS A 246 -2.64 -6.93 -6.19
C HIS A 246 -1.51 -7.96 -6.35
N GLY A 247 -1.83 -9.22 -6.19
CA GLY A 247 -0.94 -10.36 -6.43
C GLY A 247 -0.03 -10.75 -5.28
N GLY A 248 0.23 -12.04 -5.16
CA GLY A 248 1.12 -12.61 -4.14
C GLY A 248 2.58 -12.15 -4.24
N GLY A 249 3.02 -11.71 -5.42
CA GLY A 249 4.34 -11.11 -5.64
C GLY A 249 4.47 -9.63 -5.29
N ASN A 250 3.39 -8.96 -4.87
CA ASN A 250 3.46 -7.63 -4.30
C ASN A 250 4.32 -7.64 -3.04
N ASN A 251 5.17 -6.61 -2.83
CA ASN A 251 6.19 -6.65 -1.77
C ASN A 251 5.63 -6.98 -0.39
N SER A 252 4.50 -6.39 0.01
CA SER A 252 3.89 -6.67 1.32
C SER A 252 3.16 -8.02 1.35
N SER A 253 2.55 -8.47 0.25
CA SER A 253 1.95 -9.81 0.15
C SER A 253 3.03 -10.89 0.16
N PHE A 254 4.15 -10.67 -0.55
CA PHE A 254 5.29 -11.59 -0.51
C PHE A 254 5.94 -11.65 0.87
N THR A 255 6.03 -10.51 1.58
CA THR A 255 6.46 -10.47 2.98
C THR A 255 5.52 -11.30 3.86
N THR A 256 4.20 -11.25 3.62
CA THR A 256 3.21 -12.07 4.31
C THR A 256 3.50 -13.56 4.10
N HIS A 257 3.76 -14.01 2.88
CA HIS A 257 4.15 -15.38 2.58
C HIS A 257 5.44 -15.79 3.31
N VAL A 258 6.50 -14.98 3.17
CA VAL A 258 7.82 -15.27 3.79
C VAL A 258 7.70 -15.40 5.30
N VAL A 259 7.02 -14.47 5.96
CA VAL A 259 6.91 -14.48 7.43
C VAL A 259 5.95 -15.58 7.90
N THR A 260 4.86 -15.82 7.19
CA THR A 260 3.93 -16.95 7.48
C THR A 260 4.64 -18.30 7.40
N SER A 261 5.50 -18.50 6.40
CA SER A 261 6.23 -19.76 6.19
C SER A 261 7.19 -20.12 7.35
N SER A 262 7.52 -19.15 8.21
CA SER A 262 8.31 -19.40 9.42
C SER A 262 7.50 -20.04 10.56
N GLY A 263 6.17 -20.08 10.45
CA GLY A 263 5.27 -20.60 11.48
C GLY A 263 4.97 -19.61 12.62
N THR A 264 5.21 -18.31 12.46
CA THR A 264 4.93 -17.29 13.47
C THR A 264 3.46 -16.88 13.54
N ASP A 265 3.08 -16.13 14.56
CA ASP A 265 1.74 -15.64 14.83
C ASP A 265 1.23 -14.63 13.78
N THR A 266 -0.09 -14.39 13.75
CA THR A 266 -0.74 -13.48 12.80
C THR A 266 -0.35 -12.03 13.00
N TYR A 267 -0.16 -11.58 14.23
CA TYR A 267 0.16 -10.18 14.54
C TYR A 267 1.55 -9.81 14.02
N SER A 268 2.52 -10.71 14.20
CA SER A 268 3.88 -10.57 13.66
C SER A 268 3.88 -10.51 12.12
N VAL A 269 3.11 -11.38 11.46
CA VAL A 269 2.97 -11.39 9.99
C VAL A 269 2.38 -10.09 9.48
N ILE A 270 1.28 -9.63 10.05
CA ILE A 270 0.61 -8.39 9.63
C ILE A 270 1.47 -7.16 9.93
N SER A 271 2.19 -7.14 11.06
CA SER A 271 3.14 -6.06 11.38
C SER A 271 4.30 -6.00 10.37
N ALA A 272 4.81 -7.15 9.93
CA ALA A 272 5.84 -7.22 8.89
C ALA A 272 5.32 -6.69 7.53
N ALA A 273 4.08 -7.06 7.15
CA ALA A 273 3.42 -6.55 5.96
C ALA A 273 3.20 -5.03 6.01
N LEU A 274 2.81 -4.48 7.17
CA LEU A 274 2.73 -3.04 7.40
C LEU A 274 4.09 -2.35 7.22
N GLY A 275 5.16 -2.94 7.76
CA GLY A 275 6.53 -2.44 7.60
C GLY A 275 6.96 -2.39 6.13
N SER A 276 6.59 -3.40 5.33
CA SER A 276 6.80 -3.44 3.89
C SER A 276 6.00 -2.33 3.17
N LEU A 277 4.70 -2.21 3.47
CA LEU A 277 3.83 -1.21 2.85
C LEU A 277 4.24 0.23 3.18
N LYS A 278 4.74 0.49 4.38
CA LYS A 278 5.22 1.79 4.83
C LYS A 278 6.32 2.37 3.96
N GLY A 279 7.12 1.52 3.32
CA GLY A 279 8.26 1.94 2.51
C GLY A 279 7.87 2.91 1.38
N PRO A 280 8.64 4.01 1.16
CA PRO A 280 8.29 5.04 0.17
C PRO A 280 8.28 4.54 -1.27
N LYS A 281 8.85 3.38 -1.54
CA LYS A 281 8.81 2.71 -2.85
C LYS A 281 7.57 1.84 -3.05
N HIS A 282 6.73 1.69 -2.01
CA HIS A 282 5.54 0.85 -2.03
C HIS A 282 4.26 1.65 -1.76
N GLY A 283 3.96 2.05 -0.53
CA GLY A 283 2.68 2.65 -0.16
C GLY A 283 2.61 4.18 -0.14
N GLY A 284 3.69 4.89 -0.43
CA GLY A 284 3.75 6.36 -0.31
C GLY A 284 3.55 7.15 -1.60
N ALA A 285 3.20 6.50 -2.72
CA ALA A 285 3.16 7.14 -4.03
C ALA A 285 2.00 8.13 -4.17
N ASN A 286 0.82 7.83 -3.64
CA ASN A 286 -0.38 8.66 -3.76
C ASN A 286 -0.23 10.05 -3.12
N TYR A 287 0.43 10.15 -1.96
CA TYR A 287 0.72 11.46 -1.35
C TYR A 287 1.73 12.27 -2.20
N LYS A 288 2.72 11.60 -2.79
CA LYS A 288 3.66 12.25 -3.70
C LYS A 288 2.98 12.79 -4.96
N VAL A 289 1.96 12.12 -5.47
CA VAL A 289 1.12 12.63 -6.57
C VAL A 289 0.48 13.95 -6.17
N VAL A 290 -0.19 14.01 -5.03
CA VAL A 290 -0.85 15.25 -4.56
C VAL A 290 0.16 16.39 -4.41
N GLN A 291 1.31 16.12 -3.77
CA GLN A 291 2.36 17.13 -3.61
C GLN A 291 2.90 17.65 -4.96
N MET A 292 3.07 16.77 -5.94
CA MET A 292 3.50 17.13 -7.29
C MET A 292 2.48 18.04 -7.99
N PHE A 293 1.18 17.73 -7.87
CA PHE A 293 0.13 18.60 -8.44
C PHE A 293 0.04 19.96 -7.73
N GLU A 294 0.21 20.00 -6.42
CA GLU A 294 0.25 21.27 -5.68
C GLU A 294 1.49 22.11 -6.05
N ASP A 295 2.62 21.47 -6.33
CA ASP A 295 3.80 22.13 -6.86
C ASP A 295 3.56 22.68 -8.28
N MET A 296 2.98 21.84 -9.16
CA MET A 296 2.58 22.25 -10.52
C MET A 296 1.68 23.49 -10.51
N LYS A 297 0.67 23.53 -9.64
CA LYS A 297 -0.25 24.67 -9.50
C LYS A 297 0.44 25.97 -9.08
N ARG A 298 1.60 25.90 -8.43
CA ARG A 298 2.39 27.08 -8.04
C ARG A 298 3.33 27.54 -9.14
N GLU A 299 3.86 26.60 -9.93
CA GLU A 299 4.94 26.85 -10.89
C GLU A 299 4.43 27.12 -12.32
N VAL A 300 3.25 26.63 -12.67
CA VAL A 300 2.63 26.80 -14.00
C VAL A 300 1.66 27.97 -13.99
N SER A 301 1.82 28.90 -14.93
CA SER A 301 1.02 30.13 -14.98
C SER A 301 -0.39 29.89 -15.49
N ASP A 302 -0.54 29.06 -16.53
CA ASP A 302 -1.83 28.66 -17.09
C ASP A 302 -1.96 27.14 -17.09
N LEU A 303 -2.72 26.63 -16.14
CA LEU A 303 -2.97 25.17 -15.97
C LEU A 303 -3.88 24.60 -17.07
N THR A 304 -4.42 25.44 -17.96
CA THR A 304 -5.22 25.01 -19.13
C THR A 304 -4.37 24.94 -20.39
N ASP A 305 -3.17 25.54 -20.41
CA ASP A 305 -2.22 25.46 -21.51
C ASP A 305 -1.43 24.16 -21.47
N GLU A 306 -1.69 23.29 -22.48
CA GLU A 306 -0.99 22.00 -22.61
C GLU A 306 0.53 22.15 -22.80
N ALA A 307 1.01 23.23 -23.40
CA ALA A 307 2.43 23.47 -23.63
C ALA A 307 3.15 23.80 -22.30
N GLU A 308 2.56 24.66 -21.44
CA GLU A 308 3.12 24.98 -20.13
C GLU A 308 3.12 23.73 -19.22
N VAL A 309 2.02 22.99 -19.19
CA VAL A 309 1.93 21.74 -18.40
C VAL A 309 2.94 20.70 -18.90
N THR A 310 3.10 20.53 -20.22
CA THR A 310 4.08 19.60 -20.80
C THR A 310 5.51 20.01 -20.43
N GLU A 311 5.86 21.30 -20.48
CA GLU A 311 7.19 21.76 -20.11
C GLU A 311 7.46 21.52 -18.60
N TYR A 312 6.47 21.73 -17.74
CA TYR A 312 6.61 21.37 -16.32
C TYR A 312 6.86 19.86 -16.13
N LEU A 313 6.15 18.98 -16.84
CA LEU A 313 6.40 17.55 -16.80
C LEU A 313 7.82 17.17 -17.26
N LYS A 314 8.35 17.86 -18.27
CA LYS A 314 9.76 17.71 -18.72
C LYS A 314 10.74 18.20 -17.66
N LYS A 315 10.48 19.33 -16.98
CA LYS A 315 11.29 19.80 -15.83
C LYS A 315 11.35 18.78 -14.71
N LEU A 316 10.22 18.11 -14.38
CA LEU A 316 10.22 17.00 -13.42
C LEU A 316 11.20 15.90 -13.84
N LEU A 317 11.15 15.46 -15.10
CA LEU A 317 12.02 14.39 -15.64
C LEU A 317 13.48 14.77 -15.68
N ARG A 318 13.81 16.04 -15.95
CA ARG A 318 15.15 16.62 -15.93
C ARG A 318 15.69 16.91 -14.53
N ARG A 319 14.89 16.68 -13.47
CA ARG A 319 15.22 16.95 -12.05
C ARG A 319 15.33 18.45 -11.72
N GLU A 320 14.57 19.27 -12.39
CA GLU A 320 14.58 20.73 -12.28
C GLU A 320 13.41 21.26 -11.44
N ALA A 321 12.35 20.44 -11.24
CA ALA A 321 11.16 20.82 -10.49
C ALA A 321 10.83 19.82 -9.35
N PHE A 322 9.96 20.23 -8.45
CA PHE A 322 9.45 19.50 -7.31
C PHE A 322 10.58 18.92 -6.41
N ASP A 323 10.64 17.62 -6.21
CA ASP A 323 11.62 16.94 -5.34
C ASP A 323 12.93 16.52 -6.07
N ARG A 324 13.09 16.89 -7.32
CA ARG A 324 14.26 16.66 -8.17
C ARG A 324 14.68 15.19 -8.33
N LYS A 325 13.74 14.27 -8.16
CA LYS A 325 14.01 12.82 -8.33
C LYS A 325 13.86 12.34 -9.77
N GLY A 326 13.34 13.18 -10.64
CA GLY A 326 13.16 12.86 -12.05
C GLY A 326 11.96 11.94 -12.29
N LEU A 327 10.91 12.02 -11.50
CA LEU A 327 9.73 11.16 -11.59
C LEU A 327 8.47 11.99 -11.76
N ILE A 328 7.58 11.53 -12.64
CA ILE A 328 6.17 11.93 -12.65
C ILE A 328 5.45 10.90 -11.80
N TYR A 329 5.09 11.27 -10.57
CA TYR A 329 4.48 10.35 -9.62
C TYR A 329 3.09 9.91 -10.09
N GLY A 330 2.74 8.65 -9.82
CA GLY A 330 1.49 8.04 -10.29
C GLY A 330 1.50 7.62 -11.76
N VAL A 331 2.60 7.88 -12.50
CA VAL A 331 2.79 7.49 -13.90
C VAL A 331 3.87 6.43 -14.00
N GLY A 332 3.52 5.29 -14.61
CA GLY A 332 4.34 4.08 -14.66
C GLY A 332 3.96 3.06 -13.59
N HIS A 333 4.15 1.80 -13.91
CA HIS A 333 3.85 0.67 -13.03
C HIS A 333 4.87 -0.46 -13.27
N ALA A 334 5.17 -1.22 -12.20
CA ALA A 334 6.11 -2.35 -12.31
C ALA A 334 5.59 -3.49 -13.20
N VAL A 335 4.28 -3.58 -13.38
CA VAL A 335 3.59 -4.63 -14.13
C VAL A 335 2.89 -4.06 -15.36
N TYR A 336 1.97 -3.09 -15.18
CA TYR A 336 1.17 -2.53 -16.26
C TYR A 336 1.94 -1.50 -17.08
N SER A 337 1.97 -1.69 -18.39
CA SER A 337 2.58 -0.72 -19.32
C SER A 337 1.57 -0.02 -20.23
N VAL A 338 0.40 -0.63 -20.48
CA VAL A 338 -0.64 -0.07 -21.35
C VAL A 338 -1.72 0.62 -20.54
N SER A 339 -2.29 -0.05 -19.52
CA SER A 339 -3.28 0.52 -18.61
C SER A 339 -3.31 -0.23 -17.29
N ASP A 340 -3.60 0.46 -16.17
CA ASP A 340 -3.94 -0.13 -14.89
C ASP A 340 -5.48 -0.17 -14.77
N PRO A 341 -6.12 -1.36 -14.70
CA PRO A 341 -7.58 -1.47 -14.65
C PRO A 341 -8.18 -0.75 -13.44
N ARG A 342 -7.45 -0.70 -12.32
CA ARG A 342 -7.89 -0.01 -11.12
C ARG A 342 -7.96 1.50 -11.33
N ALA A 343 -6.97 2.10 -12.00
CA ALA A 343 -6.98 3.52 -12.32
C ALA A 343 -8.12 3.88 -13.27
N GLN A 344 -8.41 3.02 -14.26
CA GLN A 344 -9.52 3.24 -15.18
C GLN A 344 -10.89 3.17 -14.50
N VAL A 345 -11.10 2.15 -13.64
CA VAL A 345 -12.32 2.04 -12.83
C VAL A 345 -12.46 3.26 -11.92
N PHE A 346 -11.40 3.64 -11.23
CA PHE A 346 -11.44 4.74 -10.27
C PHE A 346 -11.78 6.08 -10.95
N LYS A 347 -11.16 6.36 -12.09
CA LYS A 347 -11.40 7.57 -12.89
C LYS A 347 -12.87 7.83 -13.18
N SER A 348 -13.66 6.77 -13.42
CA SER A 348 -15.09 6.91 -13.73
C SER A 348 -15.94 7.49 -12.58
N PHE A 349 -15.46 7.38 -11.34
CA PHE A 349 -16.13 7.89 -10.13
C PHE A 349 -15.55 9.21 -9.63
N VAL A 350 -14.28 9.49 -9.97
CA VAL A 350 -13.58 10.70 -9.53
C VAL A 350 -14.27 11.96 -10.03
N GLY A 351 -14.76 11.98 -11.28
CA GLY A 351 -15.44 13.13 -11.87
C GLY A 351 -16.69 13.55 -11.11
N GLN A 352 -17.50 12.57 -10.66
CA GLN A 352 -18.71 12.86 -9.88
C GLN A 352 -18.38 13.51 -8.52
N LEU A 353 -17.35 12.95 -7.83
CA LEU A 353 -16.89 13.52 -6.57
C LEU A 353 -16.27 14.89 -6.76
N ALA A 354 -15.47 15.10 -7.82
CA ALA A 354 -14.87 16.38 -8.14
C ALA A 354 -15.94 17.45 -8.36
N HIS A 355 -17.03 17.10 -9.07
CA HIS A 355 -18.17 18.00 -9.28
C HIS A 355 -18.88 18.34 -7.96
N GLU A 356 -19.20 17.35 -7.11
CA GLU A 356 -19.79 17.58 -5.78
C GLU A 356 -18.93 18.50 -4.91
N LYS A 357 -17.59 18.43 -5.06
CA LYS A 357 -16.63 19.21 -4.27
C LYS A 357 -16.19 20.53 -4.95
N GLY A 358 -16.73 20.86 -6.12
CA GLY A 358 -16.31 22.04 -6.87
C GLY A 358 -14.85 21.99 -7.35
N ARG A 359 -14.33 20.79 -7.63
CA ARG A 359 -12.95 20.52 -8.02
C ARG A 359 -12.82 20.07 -9.49
N ASP A 360 -13.76 20.48 -10.35
CA ASP A 360 -13.78 20.09 -11.78
C ASP A 360 -12.51 20.55 -12.52
N ALA A 361 -12.00 21.75 -12.23
CA ALA A 361 -10.76 22.25 -12.82
C ALA A 361 -9.54 21.38 -12.44
N ASP A 362 -9.46 20.94 -11.19
CA ASP A 362 -8.41 20.02 -10.75
C ASP A 362 -8.52 18.67 -11.49
N PHE A 363 -9.73 18.16 -11.62
CA PHE A 363 -9.94 16.88 -12.34
C PHE A 363 -9.54 17.01 -13.82
N ALA A 364 -9.87 18.14 -14.47
CA ALA A 364 -9.42 18.40 -15.83
C ALA A 364 -7.89 18.43 -15.95
N LEU A 365 -7.20 19.04 -14.99
CA LEU A 365 -5.73 19.02 -14.92
C LEU A 365 -5.18 17.59 -14.77
N TYR A 366 -5.76 16.76 -13.89
CA TYR A 366 -5.37 15.35 -13.76
C TYR A 366 -5.55 14.59 -15.08
N GLN A 367 -6.67 14.79 -15.79
CA GLN A 367 -6.90 14.17 -17.10
C GLN A 367 -5.90 14.66 -18.15
N MET A 368 -5.52 15.93 -18.13
CA MET A 368 -4.52 16.50 -19.01
C MET A 368 -3.15 15.87 -18.75
N VAL A 369 -2.71 15.79 -17.50
CA VAL A 369 -1.43 15.18 -17.13
C VAL A 369 -1.42 13.68 -17.50
N GLU A 370 -2.50 12.93 -17.26
CA GLU A 370 -2.62 11.53 -17.70
C GLU A 370 -2.36 11.37 -19.20
N ARG A 371 -2.86 12.30 -20.01
CA ARG A 371 -2.71 12.27 -21.47
C ARG A 371 -1.32 12.70 -21.94
N LEU A 372 -0.72 13.72 -21.30
CA LEU A 372 0.54 14.32 -21.72
C LEU A 372 1.78 13.59 -21.20
N ALA A 373 1.71 13.00 -19.99
CA ALA A 373 2.84 12.39 -19.32
C ALA A 373 3.52 11.27 -20.12
N PRO A 374 2.81 10.34 -20.80
CA PRO A 374 3.46 9.30 -21.60
C PRO A 374 4.34 9.85 -22.72
N ALA A 375 3.88 10.90 -23.43
CA ALA A 375 4.62 11.54 -24.50
C ALA A 375 5.89 12.27 -23.94
N ALA A 376 5.74 13.02 -22.84
CA ALA A 376 6.86 13.68 -22.18
C ALA A 376 7.94 12.67 -21.71
N ILE A 377 7.52 11.53 -21.16
CA ILE A 377 8.45 10.46 -20.74
C ILE A 377 9.14 9.83 -21.94
N ALA A 378 8.44 9.56 -23.03
CA ALA A 378 9.00 8.99 -24.23
C ALA A 378 10.07 9.90 -24.85
N GLU A 379 9.82 11.20 -24.90
CA GLU A 379 10.73 12.20 -25.43
C GLU A 379 12.00 12.34 -24.56
N GLU A 380 11.86 12.53 -23.25
CA GLU A 380 12.97 12.82 -22.34
C GLU A 380 13.83 11.57 -22.00
N ARG A 381 13.21 10.38 -21.96
CA ARG A 381 13.91 9.16 -21.55
C ARG A 381 14.18 8.18 -22.68
N ARG A 382 13.73 8.48 -23.90
CA ARG A 382 13.82 7.58 -25.06
C ARG A 382 13.26 6.17 -24.76
N ILE A 383 12.22 6.10 -23.92
CA ILE A 383 11.53 4.86 -23.55
C ILE A 383 10.30 4.75 -24.43
N TYR A 384 10.29 3.80 -25.33
CA TYR A 384 9.17 3.55 -26.26
C TYR A 384 8.20 2.47 -25.75
N LYS A 385 8.41 1.93 -24.56
CA LYS A 385 7.41 1.08 -23.89
C LYS A 385 6.27 1.96 -23.39
N GLY A 386 5.04 1.53 -23.63
CA GLY A 386 3.87 2.22 -23.10
C GLY A 386 4.01 2.51 -21.60
N VAL A 387 3.58 3.68 -21.18
CA VAL A 387 3.57 4.11 -19.78
C VAL A 387 2.17 4.58 -19.47
N SER A 388 1.55 4.05 -18.43
CA SER A 388 0.19 4.40 -18.01
C SER A 388 0.18 4.93 -16.57
N VAL A 389 -0.89 5.65 -16.23
CA VAL A 389 -1.16 6.00 -14.83
C VAL A 389 -1.52 4.73 -14.04
N ASN A 390 -1.12 4.70 -12.78
CA ASN A 390 -1.47 3.65 -11.83
C ASN A 390 -2.56 4.13 -10.85
N VAL A 391 -3.03 3.25 -9.96
CA VAL A 391 -4.10 3.56 -9.01
C VAL A 391 -3.78 4.75 -8.10
N ASP A 392 -2.49 4.96 -7.76
CA ASP A 392 -2.06 6.05 -6.89
C ASP A 392 -2.25 7.44 -7.52
N PHE A 393 -2.31 7.52 -8.85
CA PHE A 393 -2.52 8.78 -9.56
C PHE A 393 -3.84 9.44 -9.17
N TYR A 394 -4.92 8.68 -9.08
CA TYR A 394 -6.24 9.21 -8.71
C TYR A 394 -6.56 9.07 -7.23
N SER A 395 -6.01 8.08 -6.52
CA SER A 395 -6.37 7.83 -5.12
C SER A 395 -6.00 8.98 -4.19
N GLY A 396 -4.82 9.60 -4.39
CA GLY A 396 -4.42 10.78 -3.62
C GLY A 396 -5.38 11.95 -3.82
N PHE A 397 -5.81 12.20 -5.05
CA PHE A 397 -6.78 13.25 -5.38
C PHE A 397 -8.13 12.99 -4.70
N VAL A 398 -8.63 11.76 -4.77
CA VAL A 398 -9.86 11.37 -4.06
C VAL A 398 -9.73 11.60 -2.56
N TYR A 399 -8.64 11.15 -1.93
CA TYR A 399 -8.44 11.34 -0.51
C TYR A 399 -8.42 12.82 -0.12
N SER A 400 -7.82 13.68 -0.96
CA SER A 400 -7.86 15.12 -0.74
C SER A 400 -9.28 15.70 -0.80
N MET A 401 -10.12 15.25 -1.75
CA MET A 401 -11.52 15.66 -1.87
C MET A 401 -12.40 15.15 -0.72
N LEU A 402 -12.07 13.98 -0.16
CA LEU A 402 -12.74 13.43 1.02
C LEU A 402 -12.30 14.13 2.32
N GLY A 403 -11.33 15.05 2.26
CA GLY A 403 -10.77 15.72 3.43
C GLY A 403 -9.95 14.80 4.33
N LEU A 404 -9.43 13.71 3.78
CA LEU A 404 -8.52 12.82 4.54
C LEU A 404 -7.18 13.55 4.76
N PRO A 405 -6.65 13.55 5.98
CA PRO A 405 -5.32 14.08 6.23
C PRO A 405 -4.24 13.23 5.54
N PRO A 406 -3.16 13.84 5.04
CA PRO A 406 -2.09 13.13 4.35
C PRO A 406 -1.48 11.97 5.14
N GLU A 407 -1.44 12.09 6.45
CA GLU A 407 -0.96 11.07 7.39
C GLU A 407 -1.76 9.75 7.31
N LEU A 408 -3.01 9.82 6.84
CA LEU A 408 -3.89 8.65 6.68
C LEU A 408 -3.88 8.02 5.28
N TYR A 409 -3.18 8.57 4.30
CA TYR A 409 -3.21 8.02 2.93
C TYR A 409 -2.68 6.58 2.87
N THR A 410 -1.50 6.33 3.42
CA THR A 410 -0.95 4.97 3.50
C THR A 410 -1.73 4.06 4.48
N PRO A 411 -2.16 4.52 5.67
CA PRO A 411 -3.09 3.77 6.53
C PRO A 411 -4.40 3.35 5.86
N VAL A 412 -5.02 4.18 5.04
CA VAL A 412 -6.23 3.80 4.27
C VAL A 412 -5.91 2.68 3.29
N PHE A 413 -4.74 2.72 2.66
CA PHE A 413 -4.25 1.61 1.86
C PHE A 413 -4.07 0.33 2.70
N ALA A 414 -3.53 0.42 3.91
CA ALA A 414 -3.39 -0.72 4.82
C ALA A 414 -4.75 -1.29 5.25
N ILE A 415 -5.75 -0.44 5.54
CA ILE A 415 -7.14 -0.85 5.86
C ILE A 415 -7.75 -1.68 4.73
N ALA A 416 -7.44 -1.35 3.49
CA ALA A 416 -7.85 -2.14 2.34
C ALA A 416 -7.05 -3.45 2.24
N ARG A 417 -5.73 -3.35 2.24
CA ARG A 417 -4.80 -4.42 1.91
C ARG A 417 -4.72 -5.52 2.97
N ILE A 418 -5.13 -5.26 4.22
CA ILE A 418 -5.14 -6.30 5.25
C ILE A 418 -6.01 -7.50 4.87
N VAL A 419 -7.05 -7.30 4.06
CA VAL A 419 -7.87 -8.40 3.54
C VAL A 419 -7.04 -9.29 2.62
N GLY A 420 -6.29 -8.70 1.68
CA GLY A 420 -5.39 -9.44 0.79
C GLY A 420 -4.29 -10.16 1.58
N TRP A 421 -3.65 -9.50 2.54
CA TRP A 421 -2.65 -10.16 3.42
C TRP A 421 -3.25 -11.32 4.19
N SER A 422 -4.46 -11.15 4.73
CA SER A 422 -5.16 -12.23 5.44
C SER A 422 -5.45 -13.42 4.54
N ALA A 423 -5.91 -13.17 3.31
CA ALA A 423 -6.16 -14.22 2.33
C ALA A 423 -4.86 -14.98 1.97
N HIS A 424 -3.76 -14.26 1.70
CA HIS A 424 -2.45 -14.85 1.41
C HIS A 424 -1.88 -15.63 2.61
N ARG A 425 -2.07 -15.15 3.85
CA ARG A 425 -1.68 -15.90 5.04
C ARG A 425 -2.44 -17.20 5.17
N LEU A 426 -3.76 -17.18 4.99
CA LEU A 426 -4.59 -18.39 5.04
C LEU A 426 -4.21 -19.37 3.92
N GLU A 427 -3.97 -18.89 2.70
CA GLU A 427 -3.54 -19.70 1.57
C GLU A 427 -2.18 -20.35 1.83
N GLU A 428 -1.21 -19.61 2.39
CA GLU A 428 0.11 -20.14 2.76
C GLU A 428 0.00 -21.25 3.78
N LEU A 429 -0.80 -21.09 4.84
CA LEU A 429 -0.99 -22.13 5.87
C LEU A 429 -1.69 -23.39 5.34
N VAL A 430 -2.52 -23.27 4.32
CA VAL A 430 -3.23 -24.43 3.72
C VAL A 430 -2.34 -25.20 2.76
N ASN A 431 -1.44 -24.53 2.03
CA ASN A 431 -0.77 -25.12 0.87
C ASN A 431 0.71 -25.43 1.09
N THR A 432 1.36 -24.84 2.08
CA THR A 432 2.82 -25.00 2.23
C THR A 432 3.20 -25.47 3.63
N ASP A 433 4.25 -26.32 3.65
CA ASP A 433 4.90 -26.85 4.84
C ASP A 433 6.39 -26.48 4.91
N LYS A 434 6.85 -25.64 3.98
CA LYS A 434 8.27 -25.29 3.83
C LYS A 434 8.52 -23.82 4.04
N ILE A 435 9.55 -23.52 4.82
CA ILE A 435 10.04 -22.16 4.98
C ILE A 435 10.58 -21.62 3.65
N ILE A 436 10.17 -20.41 3.26
CA ILE A 436 10.69 -19.71 2.08
C ILE A 436 12.13 -19.28 2.36
N ARG A 437 13.07 -19.92 1.70
CA ARG A 437 14.51 -19.72 1.93
C ARG A 437 15.28 -19.68 0.60
N PRO A 438 15.35 -18.53 -0.07
CA PRO A 438 16.15 -18.39 -1.28
C PRO A 438 17.63 -18.55 -1.01
N ALA A 439 18.40 -18.98 -2.03
CA ALA A 439 19.85 -19.10 -1.94
C ALA A 439 20.52 -17.71 -2.06
N TYR A 440 21.56 -17.50 -1.26
CA TYR A 440 22.49 -16.37 -1.37
C TYR A 440 23.91 -16.92 -1.50
N ARG A 441 24.68 -16.36 -2.44
CA ARG A 441 26.09 -16.72 -2.66
C ARG A 441 27.00 -15.68 -2.03
N CYS A 442 27.93 -16.12 -1.18
CA CYS A 442 29.03 -15.29 -0.72
C CYS A 442 30.04 -15.12 -1.87
N VAL A 443 30.40 -13.87 -2.14
CA VAL A 443 31.40 -13.51 -3.14
C VAL A 443 32.70 -13.02 -2.52
N ARG A 444 32.82 -13.10 -1.19
CA ARG A 444 34.05 -12.78 -0.46
C ARG A 444 34.93 -14.02 -0.40
N GLU A 445 36.23 -13.86 -0.59
CA GLU A 445 37.22 -14.92 -0.37
C GLU A 445 37.26 -15.31 1.11
N HIS A 446 37.59 -16.58 1.36
CA HIS A 446 37.75 -17.08 2.72
C HIS A 446 39.10 -16.62 3.27
N GLU A 447 39.13 -16.08 4.46
CA GLU A 447 40.29 -15.61 5.17
C GLU A 447 40.47 -16.40 6.47
N GLU A 448 41.75 -16.61 6.87
CA GLU A 448 42.03 -17.21 8.17
C GLU A 448 41.84 -16.20 9.30
N TYR A 449 41.43 -16.69 10.48
CA TYR A 449 41.28 -15.85 11.66
C TYR A 449 42.63 -15.37 12.15
N THR A 450 42.86 -14.06 12.14
CA THR A 450 44.04 -13.43 12.73
C THR A 450 43.76 -13.04 14.18
N PRO A 451 44.52 -13.57 15.18
CA PRO A 451 44.34 -13.18 16.58
C PRO A 451 44.49 -11.67 16.80
N LEU A 452 43.71 -11.09 17.73
CA LEU A 452 43.63 -9.63 17.93
C LEU A 452 45.00 -8.97 18.08
N ARG A 453 45.94 -9.60 18.81
CA ARG A 453 47.30 -9.10 19.05
C ARG A 453 48.17 -8.96 17.76
N PHE A 454 47.76 -9.53 16.66
CA PHE A 454 48.45 -9.48 15.36
C PHE A 454 47.67 -8.70 14.31
N ARG A 455 46.59 -7.99 14.69
CA ARG A 455 45.85 -7.10 13.80
C ARG A 455 46.43 -5.70 13.88
N GLU A 456 46.72 -5.10 12.76
CA GLU A 456 47.18 -3.72 12.62
C GLU A 456 46.03 -2.73 12.74
#